data_37ce7654b2d5e952ba8f19d64574face
#
_entry.id   37ce7654b2d5e952ba8f19d64574face
#
_cell.length_a   1.000
_cell.length_b   1.000
_cell.length_c   1.000
_cell.angle_alpha   90.00
_cell.angle_beta   90.00
_cell.angle_gamma   90.00
#
_symmetry.space_group_name_H-M   'P 1'
#
loop_
_entity.id
_entity.type
_entity.pdbx_description
1 polymer ?
#
loop_
_entity_poly.entity_id
_entity_poly.type
_entity_poly.pdbx_seq_one_letter_code
_entity_poly.pdbx_strand_id
1 'polypeptide(L)'
;MYQTIGFIGTGNMGSAIAKAAAKSGLAETILLSNRTPDKAAALAEDLPGEALSTNEEIARSAQLIFLGVKPQMMAGVLEQIAPVLEARTDRFLLVTMAAGLTCRRILDMAGLDCPVIRMMPNTPATIGKGVVQYCGQRATMDELDSFAALIAPAGLVDLVSEGSIDAASAVSGCGPACVYLMIEALADGGVACGLPRAKAQAYA
;
A
#
# COMPACT_ATOMS: atom_id res chain seq x y z
N MET A 1 16.09 8.95 3.61
CA MET A 1 15.66 8.27 4.85
C MET A 1 14.55 9.09 5.47
N TYR A 2 13.44 8.49 5.84
CA TYR A 2 12.30 9.15 6.48
C TYR A 2 12.41 8.98 8.00
N GLN A 3 12.13 10.03 8.77
CA GLN A 3 12.00 9.89 10.22
C GLN A 3 10.73 9.15 10.59
N THR A 4 9.62 9.56 9.99
CA THR A 4 8.32 8.98 10.32
C THR A 4 7.48 8.81 9.06
N ILE A 5 6.94 7.62 8.88
CA ILE A 5 5.90 7.34 7.89
C ILE A 5 4.66 6.79 8.59
N GLY A 6 3.49 6.95 7.99
CA GLY A 6 2.25 6.52 8.63
C GLY A 6 1.31 5.79 7.70
N PHE A 7 0.61 4.79 8.23
CA PHE A 7 -0.38 3.99 7.51
C PHE A 7 -1.76 4.16 8.15
N ILE A 8 -2.67 4.81 7.44
CA ILE A 8 -4.09 4.88 7.77
C ILE A 8 -4.79 3.73 7.05
N GLY A 9 -5.09 2.67 7.78
CA GLY A 9 -5.63 1.43 7.25
C GLY A 9 -4.57 0.35 7.04
N THR A 10 -4.53 -0.59 8.00
CA THR A 10 -3.65 -1.77 8.02
C THR A 10 -4.39 -3.04 7.60
N GLY A 11 -5.14 -2.96 6.49
CA GLY A 11 -5.69 -4.12 5.81
C GLY A 11 -4.59 -4.92 5.09
N ASN A 12 -4.96 -5.95 4.32
CA ASN A 12 -3.98 -6.83 3.66
C ASN A 12 -2.89 -6.07 2.88
N MET A 13 -3.28 -5.08 2.06
CA MET A 13 -2.30 -4.31 1.29
C MET A 13 -1.54 -3.31 2.15
N GLY A 14 -2.22 -2.57 3.04
CA GLY A 14 -1.56 -1.65 3.95
C GLY A 14 -0.49 -2.35 4.80
N SER A 15 -0.81 -3.52 5.36
CA SER A 15 0.14 -4.33 6.12
C SER A 15 1.30 -4.85 5.26
N ALA A 16 1.03 -5.29 4.03
CA ALA A 16 2.07 -5.78 3.12
C ALA A 16 3.09 -4.67 2.79
N ILE A 17 2.60 -3.46 2.48
CA ILE A 17 3.47 -2.32 2.17
C ILE A 17 4.17 -1.80 3.43
N ALA A 18 3.53 -1.79 4.60
CA ALA A 18 4.18 -1.42 5.86
C ALA A 18 5.34 -2.38 6.19
N LYS A 19 5.16 -3.70 6.00
CA LYS A 19 6.23 -4.69 6.16
C LYS A 19 7.36 -4.49 5.14
N ALA A 20 7.04 -4.17 3.90
CA ALA A 20 8.05 -3.86 2.88
C ALA A 20 8.85 -2.59 3.25
N ALA A 21 8.16 -1.53 3.68
CA ALA A 21 8.79 -0.30 4.12
C ALA A 21 9.71 -0.53 5.34
N ALA A 22 9.26 -1.29 6.33
CA ALA A 22 10.09 -1.67 7.47
C ALA A 22 11.35 -2.44 7.05
N LYS A 23 11.19 -3.41 6.14
CA LYS A 23 12.30 -4.22 5.63
C LYS A 23 13.34 -3.40 4.85
N SER A 24 12.96 -2.27 4.29
CA SER A 24 13.90 -1.39 3.57
C SER A 24 14.92 -0.73 4.52
N GLY A 25 14.57 -0.54 5.79
CA GLY A 25 15.38 0.21 6.76
C GLY A 25 15.44 1.71 6.49
N LEU A 26 14.59 2.24 5.61
CA LEU A 26 14.58 3.65 5.20
C LEU A 26 13.56 4.51 5.97
N ALA A 27 12.88 3.95 6.96
CA ALA A 27 12.01 4.67 7.89
C ALA A 27 12.40 4.32 9.33
N GLU A 28 12.56 5.34 10.18
CA GLU A 28 12.92 5.14 11.59
C GLU A 28 11.71 4.71 12.42
N THR A 29 10.56 5.34 12.15
CA THR A 29 9.29 5.06 12.85
C THR A 29 8.17 4.86 11.84
N ILE A 30 7.34 3.85 12.07
CA ILE A 30 6.15 3.55 11.29
C ILE A 30 4.91 3.68 12.18
N LEU A 31 4.08 4.67 11.93
CA LEU A 31 2.84 4.90 12.65
C LEU A 31 1.69 4.13 11.98
N LEU A 32 0.89 3.44 12.76
CA LEU A 32 -0.16 2.54 12.27
C LEU A 32 -1.50 2.90 12.89
N SER A 33 -2.51 3.11 12.04
CA SER A 33 -3.89 3.29 12.46
C SER A 33 -4.83 2.38 11.68
N ASN A 34 -5.83 1.84 12.35
CA ASN A 34 -6.87 1.04 11.72
C ASN A 34 -8.20 1.19 12.45
N ARG A 35 -9.31 1.13 11.70
CA ARG A 35 -10.66 1.14 12.29
C ARG A 35 -10.87 0.06 13.35
N THR A 36 -10.18 -1.07 13.23
CA THR A 36 -10.10 -2.13 14.25
C THR A 36 -8.72 -2.01 14.89
N PRO A 37 -8.58 -1.41 16.10
CA PRO A 37 -7.28 -1.10 16.70
C PRO A 37 -6.37 -2.30 16.85
N ASP A 38 -6.92 -3.48 17.21
CA ASP A 38 -6.16 -4.72 17.39
C ASP A 38 -5.32 -5.11 16.17
N LYS A 39 -5.78 -4.77 14.95
CA LYS A 39 -5.03 -5.04 13.72
C LYS A 39 -3.79 -4.16 13.58
N ALA A 40 -3.87 -2.91 14.01
CA ALA A 40 -2.72 -2.01 14.02
C ALA A 40 -1.74 -2.42 15.13
N ALA A 41 -2.26 -2.77 16.31
CA ALA A 41 -1.46 -3.23 17.43
C ALA A 41 -0.68 -4.52 17.09
N ALA A 42 -1.34 -5.53 16.55
CA ALA A 42 -0.70 -6.77 16.13
C ALA A 42 0.38 -6.56 15.04
N LEU A 43 0.16 -5.59 14.14
CA LEU A 43 1.17 -5.27 13.13
C LEU A 43 2.36 -4.53 13.74
N ALA A 44 2.14 -3.68 14.74
CA ALA A 44 3.19 -2.93 15.43
C ALA A 44 4.16 -3.83 16.22
N GLU A 45 3.71 -5.01 16.68
CA GLU A 45 4.59 -5.99 17.35
C GLU A 45 5.69 -6.53 16.42
N ASP A 46 5.42 -6.60 15.13
CA ASP A 46 6.33 -7.16 14.11
C ASP A 46 7.23 -6.10 13.43
N LEU A 47 7.02 -4.81 13.69
CA LEU A 47 7.67 -3.72 12.96
C LEU A 47 8.30 -2.71 13.92
N PRO A 48 9.25 -1.85 13.45
CA PRO A 48 9.67 -0.66 14.20
C PRO A 48 8.52 0.37 14.16
N GLY A 49 7.36 0.00 14.72
CA GLY A 49 6.11 0.71 14.56
C GLY A 49 5.40 1.00 15.88
N GLU A 50 4.55 2.01 15.83
CA GLU A 50 3.66 2.40 16.91
C GLU A 50 2.21 2.40 16.42
N ALA A 51 1.34 1.71 17.15
CA ALA A 51 -0.09 1.74 16.89
C ALA A 51 -0.72 2.98 17.53
N LEU A 52 -1.34 3.84 16.70
CA LEU A 52 -2.01 5.04 17.15
C LEU A 52 -3.53 4.86 17.19
N SER A 53 -4.18 5.61 18.07
CA SER A 53 -5.63 5.58 18.24
C SER A 53 -6.38 6.34 17.15
N THR A 54 -5.75 7.35 16.54
CA THR A 54 -6.41 8.25 15.57
C THR A 54 -5.61 8.45 14.29
N ASN A 55 -6.33 8.74 13.19
CA ASN A 55 -5.70 9.09 11.91
C ASN A 55 -5.04 10.47 11.96
N GLU A 56 -5.55 11.38 12.82
CA GLU A 56 -5.02 12.73 12.98
C GLU A 56 -3.62 12.75 13.60
N GLU A 57 -3.31 11.79 14.47
CA GLU A 57 -1.96 11.64 15.03
C GLU A 57 -0.95 11.30 13.93
N ILE A 58 -1.31 10.39 13.00
CA ILE A 58 -0.50 10.10 11.82
C ILE A 58 -0.38 11.34 10.92
N ALA A 59 -1.49 12.01 10.64
CA ALA A 59 -1.52 13.19 9.78
C ALA A 59 -0.63 14.32 10.31
N ARG A 60 -0.50 14.44 11.65
CA ARG A 60 0.30 15.49 12.29
C ARG A 60 1.81 15.29 12.13
N SER A 61 2.31 14.05 12.09
CA SER A 61 3.74 13.77 12.24
C SER A 61 4.38 13.01 11.09
N ALA A 62 3.61 12.26 10.30
CA ALA A 62 4.19 11.46 9.24
C ALA A 62 4.60 12.30 8.01
N GLN A 63 5.77 12.02 7.45
CA GLN A 63 6.27 12.62 6.20
C GLN A 63 5.63 11.97 4.95
N LEU A 64 5.41 10.64 5.01
CA LEU A 64 4.59 9.92 4.05
C LEU A 64 3.37 9.33 4.76
N ILE A 65 2.18 9.62 4.23
CA ILE A 65 0.90 9.18 4.79
C ILE A 65 0.24 8.23 3.80
N PHE A 66 0.33 6.94 4.09
CA PHE A 66 -0.27 5.89 3.27
C PHE A 66 -1.75 5.73 3.60
N LEU A 67 -2.60 5.94 2.60
CA LEU A 67 -4.05 5.79 2.67
C LEU A 67 -4.42 4.38 2.21
N GLY A 68 -4.37 3.42 3.14
CA GLY A 68 -4.64 1.99 2.93
C GLY A 68 -6.09 1.59 3.13
N VAL A 69 -7.02 2.54 3.02
CA VAL A 69 -8.44 2.32 3.18
C VAL A 69 -9.13 2.00 1.86
N LYS A 70 -10.32 1.39 1.93
CA LYS A 70 -11.13 1.12 0.74
C LYS A 70 -11.58 2.43 0.06
N PRO A 71 -11.75 2.46 -1.28
CA PRO A 71 -12.14 3.68 -2.01
C PRO A 71 -13.37 4.39 -1.44
N GLN A 72 -14.39 3.63 -1.03
CA GLN A 72 -15.63 4.19 -0.44
C GLN A 72 -15.44 4.84 0.93
N MET A 73 -14.32 4.58 1.61
CA MET A 73 -13.99 5.18 2.91
C MET A 73 -13.08 6.41 2.76
N MET A 74 -12.52 6.65 1.57
CA MET A 74 -11.47 7.63 1.35
C MET A 74 -11.92 9.05 1.69
N ALA A 75 -13.10 9.46 1.24
CA ALA A 75 -13.62 10.79 1.49
C ALA A 75 -13.72 11.11 2.99
N GLY A 76 -14.30 10.20 3.79
CA GLY A 76 -14.43 10.41 5.24
C GLY A 76 -13.08 10.44 5.97
N VAL A 77 -12.10 9.64 5.52
CA VAL A 77 -10.75 9.69 6.10
C VAL A 77 -10.05 11.01 5.76
N LEU A 78 -10.14 11.46 4.50
CA LEU A 78 -9.54 12.73 4.09
C LEU A 78 -10.22 13.92 4.77
N GLU A 79 -11.55 13.94 4.91
CA GLU A 79 -12.28 14.95 5.66
C GLU A 79 -11.82 15.03 7.13
N GLN A 80 -11.57 13.88 7.75
CA GLN A 80 -11.08 13.79 9.13
C GLN A 80 -9.69 14.40 9.29
N ILE A 81 -8.76 14.10 8.37
CA ILE A 81 -7.36 14.52 8.52
C ILE A 81 -7.03 15.86 7.86
N ALA A 82 -7.86 16.34 6.93
CA ALA A 82 -7.59 17.57 6.17
C ALA A 82 -7.31 18.80 7.06
N PRO A 83 -8.04 19.08 8.14
CA PRO A 83 -7.75 20.22 9.01
C PRO A 83 -6.37 20.14 9.67
N VAL A 84 -5.91 18.91 9.98
CA VAL A 84 -4.58 18.70 10.56
C VAL A 84 -3.49 18.91 9.51
N LEU A 85 -3.71 18.43 8.29
CA LEU A 85 -2.76 18.58 7.18
C LEU A 85 -2.67 20.05 6.72
N GLU A 86 -3.79 20.77 6.68
CA GLU A 86 -3.83 22.18 6.31
C GLU A 86 -3.05 23.07 7.29
N ALA A 87 -3.03 22.71 8.56
CA ALA A 87 -2.28 23.43 9.59
C ALA A 87 -0.77 23.14 9.55
N ARG A 88 -0.30 22.20 8.75
CA ARG A 88 1.13 21.87 8.63
C ARG A 88 1.88 22.88 7.77
N THR A 89 3.09 23.20 8.20
CA THR A 89 4.02 24.07 7.47
C THR A 89 5.21 23.30 6.87
N ASP A 90 5.37 22.05 7.28
CA ASP A 90 6.40 21.15 6.75
C ASP A 90 5.88 20.36 5.54
N ARG A 91 6.82 19.78 4.78
CA ARG A 91 6.48 18.99 3.60
C ARG A 91 6.08 17.57 3.97
N PHE A 92 4.95 17.12 3.45
CA PHE A 92 4.44 15.76 3.55
C PHE A 92 3.90 15.30 2.19
N LEU A 93 3.74 13.99 2.01
CA LEU A 93 3.16 13.39 0.82
C LEU A 93 2.03 12.45 1.21
N LEU A 94 0.92 12.52 0.48
CA LEU A 94 -0.13 11.51 0.55
C LEU A 94 0.20 10.36 -0.42
N VAL A 95 0.04 9.14 0.04
CA VAL A 95 0.23 7.94 -0.79
C VAL A 95 -1.07 7.16 -0.80
N THR A 96 -1.73 7.06 -1.95
CA THR A 96 -2.97 6.29 -2.09
C THR A 96 -2.75 4.97 -2.81
N MET A 97 -3.39 3.91 -2.32
CA MET A 97 -3.46 2.60 -2.96
C MET A 97 -4.92 2.21 -3.30
N ALA A 98 -5.80 3.20 -3.37
CA ALA A 98 -7.21 2.98 -3.65
C ALA A 98 -7.46 2.82 -5.15
N ALA A 99 -8.02 1.68 -5.54
CA ALA A 99 -8.38 1.41 -6.92
C ALA A 99 -9.41 2.42 -7.44
N GLY A 100 -9.22 2.90 -8.69
CA GLY A 100 -10.15 3.81 -9.36
C GLY A 100 -10.12 5.26 -8.88
N LEU A 101 -9.24 5.62 -7.92
CA LEU A 101 -9.07 7.01 -7.48
C LEU A 101 -7.77 7.58 -8.04
N THR A 102 -7.88 8.65 -8.82
CA THR A 102 -6.73 9.40 -9.36
C THR A 102 -6.10 10.30 -8.32
N CYS A 103 -4.85 10.73 -8.53
CA CYS A 103 -4.20 11.74 -7.70
C CYS A 103 -5.06 13.01 -7.57
N ARG A 104 -5.61 13.48 -8.70
CA ARG A 104 -6.51 14.65 -8.71
C ARG A 104 -7.73 14.42 -7.83
N ARG A 105 -8.36 13.24 -7.90
CA ARG A 105 -9.54 12.94 -7.07
C ARG A 105 -9.23 12.92 -5.59
N ILE A 106 -8.03 12.45 -5.19
CA ILE A 106 -7.58 12.51 -3.79
C ILE A 106 -7.44 13.96 -3.33
N LEU A 107 -6.81 14.83 -4.14
CA LEU A 107 -6.65 16.25 -3.84
C LEU A 107 -8.00 16.97 -3.73
N ASP A 108 -8.93 16.69 -4.65
CA ASP A 108 -10.27 17.29 -4.62
C ASP A 108 -11.06 16.87 -3.36
N MET A 109 -10.93 15.60 -2.93
CA MET A 109 -11.57 15.10 -1.69
C MET A 109 -10.94 15.71 -0.43
N ALA A 110 -9.62 15.90 -0.44
CA ALA A 110 -8.90 16.47 0.70
C ALA A 110 -9.07 17.99 0.81
N GLY A 111 -9.42 18.67 -0.29
CA GLY A 111 -9.43 20.13 -0.35
C GLY A 111 -8.02 20.75 -0.25
N LEU A 112 -6.97 19.99 -0.51
CA LEU A 112 -5.58 20.37 -0.28
C LEU A 112 -4.79 20.47 -1.56
N ASP A 113 -3.71 21.25 -1.52
CA ASP A 113 -2.74 21.42 -2.59
C ASP A 113 -1.37 20.84 -2.17
N CYS A 114 -1.29 19.52 -2.06
CA CYS A 114 -0.11 18.79 -1.59
C CYS A 114 0.37 17.73 -2.61
N PRO A 115 1.60 17.20 -2.48
CA PRO A 115 2.04 16.07 -3.29
C PRO A 115 1.25 14.81 -2.99
N VAL A 116 0.91 14.09 -4.06
CA VAL A 116 0.24 12.78 -3.99
C VAL A 116 0.98 11.77 -4.83
N ILE A 117 1.20 10.59 -4.28
CA ILE A 117 1.64 9.40 -4.99
C ILE A 117 0.45 8.43 -5.07
N ARG A 118 0.11 8.01 -6.26
CA ARG A 118 -0.83 6.91 -6.48
C ARG A 118 -0.02 5.65 -6.76
N MET A 119 -0.26 4.60 -6.01
CA MET A 119 0.37 3.30 -6.21
C MET A 119 -0.68 2.20 -6.35
N MET A 120 -0.33 1.13 -7.06
CA MET A 120 -1.19 -0.03 -7.22
C MET A 120 -0.39 -1.30 -6.99
N PRO A 121 -0.35 -1.79 -5.75
CA PRO A 121 0.29 -3.05 -5.40
C PRO A 121 -0.62 -4.24 -5.68
N ASN A 122 -0.02 -5.43 -5.83
CA ASN A 122 -0.73 -6.68 -5.94
C ASN A 122 -0.43 -7.64 -4.77
N THR A 123 -1.22 -8.70 -4.64
CA THR A 123 -1.14 -9.66 -3.52
C THR A 123 0.25 -10.26 -3.27
N PRO A 124 1.06 -10.64 -4.29
CA PRO A 124 2.41 -11.17 -4.05
C PRO A 124 3.39 -10.22 -3.36
N ALA A 125 3.05 -8.94 -3.20
CA ALA A 125 3.83 -7.99 -2.39
C ALA A 125 3.97 -8.46 -0.93
N THR A 126 3.03 -9.25 -0.41
CA THR A 126 3.08 -9.84 0.94
C THR A 126 4.33 -10.70 1.17
N ILE A 127 4.88 -11.27 0.11
CA ILE A 127 6.08 -12.11 0.15
C ILE A 127 7.28 -11.49 -0.60
N GLY A 128 7.21 -10.20 -0.95
CA GLY A 128 8.26 -9.50 -1.66
C GLY A 128 8.39 -9.89 -3.15
N LYS A 129 7.35 -10.43 -3.74
CA LYS A 129 7.28 -10.86 -5.15
C LYS A 129 6.16 -10.13 -5.91
N GLY A 130 5.76 -8.98 -5.39
CA GLY A 130 4.73 -8.15 -5.99
C GLY A 130 5.20 -7.32 -7.17
N VAL A 131 4.22 -6.66 -7.78
CA VAL A 131 4.42 -5.57 -8.72
C VAL A 131 3.67 -4.37 -8.19
N VAL A 132 4.36 -3.25 -8.08
CA VAL A 132 3.80 -1.99 -7.61
C VAL A 132 4.02 -0.93 -8.69
N GLN A 133 3.00 -0.64 -9.48
CA GLN A 133 3.03 0.54 -10.34
C GLN A 133 2.73 1.77 -9.50
N TYR A 134 3.41 2.88 -9.82
CA TYR A 134 3.13 4.14 -9.13
C TYR A 134 3.32 5.34 -10.07
N CYS A 135 2.69 6.45 -9.72
CA CYS A 135 2.89 7.76 -10.32
C CYS A 135 2.79 8.83 -9.25
N GLY A 136 3.25 10.03 -9.56
CA GLY A 136 3.16 11.18 -8.66
C GLY A 136 2.51 12.38 -9.32
N GLN A 137 1.78 13.15 -8.52
CA GLN A 137 1.33 14.51 -8.86
C GLN A 137 1.91 15.47 -7.84
N ARG A 138 2.61 16.54 -8.30
CA ARG A 138 3.32 17.52 -7.46
C ARG A 138 4.45 16.96 -6.59
N ALA A 139 4.78 15.69 -6.72
CA ALA A 139 5.96 15.09 -6.13
C ALA A 139 7.18 15.35 -7.02
N THR A 140 8.33 15.61 -6.41
CA THR A 140 9.61 15.74 -7.14
C THR A 140 10.15 14.36 -7.53
N MET A 141 11.10 14.30 -8.47
CA MET A 141 11.75 13.03 -8.82
C MET A 141 12.47 12.41 -7.63
N ASP A 142 13.15 13.21 -6.82
CA ASP A 142 13.84 12.72 -5.61
C ASP A 142 12.86 12.09 -4.59
N GLU A 143 11.65 12.63 -4.49
CA GLU A 143 10.59 12.06 -3.64
C GLU A 143 10.06 10.75 -4.23
N LEU A 144 9.89 10.68 -5.54
CA LEU A 144 9.48 9.46 -6.24
C LEU A 144 10.54 8.36 -6.13
N ASP A 145 11.81 8.69 -6.29
CA ASP A 145 12.92 7.74 -6.15
C ASP A 145 13.08 7.26 -4.69
N SER A 146 12.94 8.18 -3.73
CA SER A 146 12.97 7.84 -2.31
C SER A 146 11.79 6.94 -1.91
N PHE A 147 10.60 7.21 -2.46
CA PHE A 147 9.43 6.36 -2.28
C PHE A 147 9.65 4.97 -2.88
N ALA A 148 10.17 4.88 -4.12
CA ALA A 148 10.46 3.60 -4.76
C ALA A 148 11.46 2.76 -3.96
N ALA A 149 12.53 3.39 -3.46
CA ALA A 149 13.52 2.73 -2.60
C ALA A 149 12.88 2.21 -1.29
N LEU A 150 12.00 3.00 -0.67
CA LEU A 150 11.30 2.62 0.56
C LEU A 150 10.47 1.35 0.39
N ILE A 151 9.76 1.19 -0.73
CA ILE A 151 8.88 0.06 -0.96
C ILE A 151 9.49 -1.04 -1.85
N ALA A 152 10.77 -0.91 -2.26
CA ALA A 152 11.47 -1.90 -3.09
C ALA A 152 11.38 -3.35 -2.55
N PRO A 153 11.37 -3.61 -1.21
CA PRO A 153 11.19 -4.96 -0.71
C PRO A 153 9.83 -5.60 -1.03
N ALA A 154 8.84 -4.86 -1.55
CA ALA A 154 7.56 -5.41 -2.00
C ALA A 154 7.68 -6.20 -3.32
N GLY A 155 8.72 -5.95 -4.13
CA GLY A 155 8.98 -6.58 -5.42
C GLY A 155 9.41 -5.61 -6.51
N LEU A 156 8.88 -5.74 -7.73
CA LEU A 156 9.11 -4.79 -8.81
C LEU A 156 8.32 -3.50 -8.53
N VAL A 157 9.02 -2.37 -8.43
CA VAL A 157 8.42 -1.04 -8.25
C VAL A 157 8.69 -0.24 -9.51
N ASP A 158 7.63 0.20 -10.21
CA ASP A 158 7.71 0.76 -11.54
C ASP A 158 6.99 2.11 -11.65
N LEU A 159 7.73 3.14 -12.03
CA LEU A 159 7.19 4.48 -12.28
C LEU A 159 6.51 4.52 -13.66
N VAL A 160 5.22 4.79 -13.68
CA VAL A 160 4.43 4.84 -14.90
C VAL A 160 3.62 6.15 -14.98
N SER A 161 3.09 6.46 -16.17
CA SER A 161 2.10 7.54 -16.28
C SER A 161 0.82 7.17 -15.52
N GLU A 162 0.11 8.14 -14.95
CA GLU A 162 -1.16 7.87 -14.25
C GLU A 162 -2.18 7.18 -15.15
N GLY A 163 -2.23 7.55 -16.43
CA GLY A 163 -3.12 6.92 -17.40
C GLY A 163 -2.84 5.44 -17.68
N SER A 164 -1.64 4.97 -17.36
CA SER A 164 -1.23 3.57 -17.55
C SER A 164 -1.53 2.69 -16.33
N ILE A 165 -1.76 3.26 -15.14
CA ILE A 165 -1.92 2.48 -13.89
C ILE A 165 -3.06 1.47 -13.99
N ASP A 166 -4.22 1.86 -14.53
CA ASP A 166 -5.38 0.97 -14.56
C ASP A 166 -5.16 -0.21 -15.53
N ALA A 167 -4.53 0.03 -16.68
CA ALA A 167 -4.16 -1.03 -17.63
C ALA A 167 -3.08 -1.96 -17.05
N ALA A 168 -2.03 -1.39 -16.43
CA ALA A 168 -0.98 -2.16 -15.78
C ALA A 168 -1.53 -2.99 -14.61
N SER A 169 -2.46 -2.41 -13.82
CA SER A 169 -3.15 -3.10 -12.73
C SER A 169 -4.05 -4.24 -13.23
N ALA A 170 -4.67 -4.12 -14.40
CA ALA A 170 -5.44 -5.22 -14.98
C ALA A 170 -4.55 -6.46 -15.22
N VAL A 171 -3.30 -6.26 -15.61
CA VAL A 171 -2.33 -7.35 -15.79
C VAL A 171 -1.81 -7.85 -14.44
N SER A 172 -1.20 -6.97 -13.64
CA SER A 172 -0.50 -7.36 -12.41
C SER A 172 -1.44 -7.64 -11.23
N GLY A 173 -2.57 -6.97 -11.15
CA GLY A 173 -3.56 -7.13 -10.07
C GLY A 173 -4.51 -8.29 -10.28
N CYS A 174 -4.97 -8.54 -11.53
CA CYS A 174 -5.88 -9.64 -11.86
C CYS A 174 -5.14 -10.91 -12.27
N GLY A 175 -3.98 -10.79 -12.92
CA GLY A 175 -3.19 -11.93 -13.42
C GLY A 175 -2.91 -13.01 -12.37
N PRO A 176 -2.47 -12.68 -11.14
CA PRO A 176 -2.21 -13.69 -10.11
C PRO A 176 -3.41 -14.61 -9.82
N ALA A 177 -4.64 -14.09 -9.85
CA ALA A 177 -5.83 -14.90 -9.61
C ALA A 177 -6.01 -15.98 -10.69
N CYS A 178 -5.74 -15.66 -11.96
CA CYS A 178 -5.81 -16.63 -13.06
C CYS A 178 -4.75 -17.72 -12.91
N VAL A 179 -3.53 -17.34 -12.47
CA VAL A 179 -2.44 -18.29 -12.21
C VAL A 179 -2.80 -19.21 -11.05
N TYR A 180 -3.37 -18.68 -9.96
CA TYR A 180 -3.80 -19.50 -8.82
C TYR A 180 -4.89 -20.50 -9.19
N LEU A 181 -5.87 -20.10 -10.01
CA LEU A 181 -6.88 -21.03 -10.54
C LEU A 181 -6.26 -22.13 -11.40
N MET A 182 -5.25 -21.81 -12.20
CA MET A 182 -4.53 -22.83 -13.00
C MET A 182 -3.79 -23.81 -12.10
N ILE A 183 -3.09 -23.33 -11.06
CA ILE A 183 -2.41 -24.19 -10.08
C ILE A 183 -3.42 -25.08 -9.36
N GLU A 184 -4.56 -24.55 -8.93
CA GLU A 184 -5.61 -25.35 -8.28
C GLU A 184 -6.15 -26.44 -9.22
N ALA A 185 -6.44 -26.10 -10.48
CA ALA A 185 -6.93 -27.06 -11.46
C ALA A 185 -5.92 -28.20 -11.74
N LEU A 186 -4.62 -27.89 -11.82
CA LEU A 186 -3.56 -28.88 -11.96
C LEU A 186 -3.48 -29.80 -10.73
N ALA A 187 -3.57 -29.22 -9.53
CA ALA A 187 -3.58 -29.97 -8.28
C ALA A 187 -4.82 -30.89 -8.19
N ASP A 188 -6.01 -30.42 -8.60
CA ASP A 188 -7.23 -31.23 -8.65
C ASP A 188 -7.08 -32.40 -9.61
N GLY A 189 -6.51 -32.17 -10.80
CA GLY A 189 -6.16 -33.24 -11.76
C GLY A 189 -5.22 -34.27 -11.15
N GLY A 190 -4.19 -33.84 -10.42
CA GLY A 190 -3.27 -34.71 -9.70
C GLY A 190 -3.98 -35.59 -8.66
N VAL A 191 -4.93 -35.01 -7.91
CA VAL A 191 -5.74 -35.76 -6.94
C VAL A 191 -6.66 -36.77 -7.64
N ALA A 192 -7.28 -36.40 -8.75
CA ALA A 192 -8.12 -37.30 -9.55
C ALA A 192 -7.30 -38.50 -10.08
N CYS A 193 -6.00 -38.32 -10.30
CA CYS A 193 -5.07 -39.36 -10.71
C CYS A 193 -4.45 -40.16 -9.52
N GLY A 194 -4.92 -39.91 -8.28
CA GLY A 194 -4.52 -40.65 -7.08
C GLY A 194 -3.41 -40.05 -6.23
N LEU A 195 -2.97 -38.82 -6.50
CA LEU A 195 -2.02 -38.15 -5.62
C LEU A 195 -2.69 -37.65 -4.36
N PRO A 196 -2.02 -37.69 -3.20
CA PRO A 196 -2.47 -36.95 -2.02
C PRO A 196 -2.52 -35.43 -2.31
N ARG A 197 -3.54 -34.72 -1.80
CA ARG A 197 -3.74 -33.26 -2.03
C ARG A 197 -2.45 -32.44 -1.82
N ALA A 198 -1.75 -32.65 -0.69
CA ALA A 198 -0.56 -31.88 -0.36
C ALA A 198 0.57 -32.07 -1.41
N LYS A 199 0.73 -33.28 -1.96
CA LYS A 199 1.69 -33.54 -3.03
C LYS A 199 1.25 -32.95 -4.36
N ALA A 200 -0.02 -33.12 -4.72
CA ALA A 200 -0.57 -32.53 -5.94
C ALA A 200 -0.42 -31.01 -5.96
N GLN A 201 -0.71 -30.36 -4.86
CA GLN A 201 -0.54 -28.89 -4.74
C GLN A 201 0.93 -28.45 -4.77
N ALA A 202 1.85 -29.22 -4.19
CA ALA A 202 3.27 -28.92 -4.22
C ALA A 202 3.91 -29.12 -5.60
N TYR A 203 3.34 -29.99 -6.45
CA TYR A 203 3.83 -30.26 -7.80
C TYR A 203 3.24 -29.29 -8.84
N ALA A 204 2.04 -28.76 -8.62
CA ALA A 204 1.40 -27.76 -9.46
C ALA A 204 2.05 -26.38 -9.30
#